data_90e9917e4ea8a056105e1750fa34b370
#
_entry.id   90e9917e4ea8a056105e1750fa34b370
#
_cell.length_a   1.000
_cell.length_b   1.000
_cell.length_c   1.000
_cell.angle_alpha   90.00
_cell.angle_beta   90.00
_cell.angle_gamma   90.00
#
_symmetry.space_group_name_H-M   'P 1'
#
loop_
_entity.id
_entity.type
_entity.pdbx_description
1 polymer ?
#
loop_
_entity_poly.entity_id
_entity_poly.type
_entity_poly.pdbx_seq_one_letter_code
_entity_poly.pdbx_strand_id
1 'polypeptide(L)'
;MKKDSLISENIGKALLLFVLPLIAGSLIQQLYTTVDAVIVGQFTGKVGLAAIDSVHTLFKFPINFMNGLATGATIMISRYFGAKDKEGLHCAVRTALLLAGILGIICAAAGAVFSPWLLDIMSVPEEVRAGSLIYCRIYFGGIWAMILYNMMAGVLRAFGDSKNPLYVLVVCSVVNIVADLMMVGLLHTGVGGAAAATVLSQIVSVVLTMHFLRTSDFLEEKIGIRTMRICKEHMGMMLNKGFPLALQSMLFPIANSIVQASVNTMGTDSIAAWGICDKLDLLIWLIADSMGPVLTTYTAQNLGAGKTKRVKKGALIGTGLSVIAVGIISLVLYFGSGLIGPLFIDQKDVPTLIPLVVRYMQMMAPFFVFYAVAEALSGACCGLGETLVPMITTLLTICLFRVVCILLVLPSFKTMECIVWIYIGSWVVSGVTFAVLYLAKVRKLYHKKIK
;
A
#
# COMPACT_ATOMS: atom_id res chain seq x y z
N MET A 1 -13.21 6.45 -17.20
CA MET A 1 -13.07 5.26 -18.09
C MET A 1 -14.47 4.80 -18.47
N LYS A 2 -14.65 4.18 -19.66
CA LYS A 2 -15.96 3.56 -20.02
C LYS A 2 -16.24 2.39 -19.06
N LYS A 3 -17.51 2.16 -18.75
CA LYS A 3 -18.02 1.18 -17.77
C LYS A 3 -17.41 -0.23 -17.87
N ASP A 4 -16.95 -0.65 -19.05
CA ASP A 4 -16.42 -2.01 -19.31
C ASP A 4 -14.98 -2.00 -19.86
N SER A 5 -14.19 -0.94 -19.64
CA SER A 5 -12.89 -0.77 -20.30
C SER A 5 -11.89 -1.90 -20.02
N LEU A 6 -11.81 -2.38 -18.77
CA LEU A 6 -10.93 -3.49 -18.39
C LEU A 6 -11.34 -4.84 -19.03
N ILE A 7 -12.62 -4.98 -19.38
CA ILE A 7 -13.16 -6.23 -19.94
C ILE A 7 -13.18 -6.22 -21.47
N SER A 8 -13.33 -5.03 -22.11
CA SER A 8 -13.60 -4.92 -23.55
C SER A 8 -12.48 -4.28 -24.37
N GLU A 9 -11.73 -3.31 -23.81
CA GLU A 9 -10.71 -2.56 -24.54
C GLU A 9 -9.41 -3.34 -24.73
N ASN A 10 -8.46 -2.75 -25.51
CA ASN A 10 -7.10 -3.26 -25.63
C ASN A 10 -6.45 -3.38 -24.24
N ILE A 11 -5.88 -4.55 -23.96
CA ILE A 11 -5.41 -4.92 -22.62
C ILE A 11 -4.33 -3.94 -22.12
N GLY A 12 -3.30 -3.68 -22.93
CA GLY A 12 -2.20 -2.79 -22.54
C GLY A 12 -2.68 -1.37 -22.26
N LYS A 13 -3.54 -0.82 -23.15
CA LYS A 13 -4.12 0.52 -22.96
C LYS A 13 -4.98 0.60 -21.70
N ALA A 14 -5.82 -0.41 -21.46
CA ALA A 14 -6.70 -0.44 -20.30
C ALA A 14 -5.90 -0.51 -18.99
N LEU A 15 -4.85 -1.36 -18.93
CA LEU A 15 -3.96 -1.46 -17.77
C LEU A 15 -3.20 -0.18 -17.52
N LEU A 16 -2.63 0.45 -18.56
CA LEU A 16 -1.92 1.73 -18.45
C LEU A 16 -2.83 2.84 -17.94
N LEU A 17 -4.02 3.01 -18.53
CA LEU A 17 -4.98 4.02 -18.08
C LEU A 17 -5.49 3.79 -16.65
N PHE A 18 -5.42 2.56 -16.16
CA PHE A 18 -5.84 2.21 -14.81
C PHE A 18 -4.70 2.36 -13.79
N VAL A 19 -3.45 2.02 -14.15
CA VAL A 19 -2.29 2.10 -13.24
C VAL A 19 -1.78 3.52 -13.05
N LEU A 20 -1.77 4.36 -14.11
CA LEU A 20 -1.22 5.71 -14.03
C LEU A 20 -1.85 6.58 -12.93
N PRO A 21 -3.20 6.61 -12.76
CA PRO A 21 -3.79 7.34 -11.64
C PRO A 21 -3.42 6.77 -10.26
N LEU A 22 -3.16 5.46 -10.15
CA LEU A 22 -2.74 4.85 -8.89
C LEU A 22 -1.31 5.27 -8.53
N ILE A 23 -0.39 5.24 -9.49
CA ILE A 23 0.99 5.72 -9.30
C ILE A 23 0.98 7.21 -8.93
N ALA A 24 0.22 8.03 -9.67
CA ALA A 24 0.08 9.46 -9.37
C ALA A 24 -0.50 9.69 -7.96
N GLY A 25 -1.49 8.89 -7.56
CA GLY A 25 -2.06 8.95 -6.22
C GLY A 25 -1.03 8.63 -5.13
N SER A 26 -0.24 7.58 -5.32
CA SER A 26 0.83 7.22 -4.38
C SER A 26 1.92 8.30 -4.28
N LEU A 27 2.29 8.93 -5.40
CA LEU A 27 3.21 10.09 -5.41
C LEU A 27 2.66 11.28 -4.65
N ILE A 28 1.39 11.64 -4.88
CA ILE A 28 0.72 12.75 -4.17
C ILE A 28 0.66 12.45 -2.68
N GLN A 29 0.35 11.20 -2.31
CA GLN A 29 0.33 10.77 -0.92
C GLN A 29 1.71 10.91 -0.25
N GLN A 30 2.78 10.54 -0.94
CA GLN A 30 4.14 10.70 -0.45
C GLN A 30 4.52 12.19 -0.28
N LEU A 31 4.14 13.02 -1.26
CA LEU A 31 4.41 14.45 -1.22
C LEU A 31 3.68 15.12 -0.05
N TYR A 32 2.36 14.87 0.11
CA TYR A 32 1.64 15.52 1.20
C TYR A 32 2.14 15.08 2.58
N THR A 33 2.50 13.81 2.76
CA THR A 33 3.09 13.32 4.02
C THR A 33 4.41 14.05 4.34
N THR A 34 5.21 14.33 3.31
CA THR A 34 6.45 15.08 3.47
C THR A 34 6.16 16.54 3.84
N VAL A 35 5.19 17.18 3.18
CA VAL A 35 4.80 18.58 3.48
C VAL A 35 4.22 18.69 4.89
N ASP A 36 3.37 17.77 5.32
CA ASP A 36 2.83 17.70 6.68
C ASP A 36 3.95 17.62 7.72
N ALA A 37 4.92 16.72 7.54
CA ALA A 37 6.08 16.61 8.43
C ALA A 37 6.92 17.91 8.49
N VAL A 38 7.07 18.61 7.36
CA VAL A 38 7.77 19.91 7.31
C VAL A 38 7.00 20.98 8.09
N ILE A 39 5.68 21.09 7.89
CA ILE A 39 4.83 22.05 8.60
C ILE A 39 4.91 21.77 10.11
N VAL A 40 4.66 20.54 10.52
CA VAL A 40 4.75 20.16 11.93
C VAL A 40 6.13 20.47 12.49
N GLY A 41 7.21 20.07 11.83
CA GLY A 41 8.57 20.29 12.29
C GLY A 41 8.90 21.79 12.46
N GLN A 42 8.46 22.64 11.53
CA GLN A 42 8.70 24.08 11.59
C GLN A 42 7.92 24.78 12.71
N PHE A 43 6.67 24.43 12.94
CA PHE A 43 5.80 25.14 13.88
C PHE A 43 5.76 24.51 15.28
N THR A 44 5.99 23.20 15.42
CA THR A 44 5.99 22.52 16.74
C THR A 44 7.40 22.17 17.22
N GLY A 45 8.41 22.37 16.37
CA GLY A 45 9.81 22.07 16.66
C GLY A 45 10.09 20.57 16.82
N LYS A 46 11.29 20.25 17.31
CA LYS A 46 11.77 18.86 17.46
C LYS A 46 10.92 18.01 18.40
N VAL A 47 10.35 18.62 19.44
CA VAL A 47 9.54 17.90 20.45
C VAL A 47 8.20 17.46 19.84
N GLY A 48 7.54 18.34 19.07
CA GLY A 48 6.29 17.99 18.41
C GLY A 48 6.48 16.94 17.31
N LEU A 49 7.54 17.07 16.51
CA LEU A 49 7.86 16.05 15.49
C LEU A 49 8.15 14.69 16.14
N ALA A 50 8.97 14.66 17.20
CA ALA A 50 9.26 13.45 17.95
C ALA A 50 8.00 12.83 18.59
N ALA A 51 7.05 13.67 19.05
CA ALA A 51 5.79 13.19 19.60
C ALA A 51 4.93 12.45 18.56
N ILE A 52 4.91 12.90 17.31
CA ILE A 52 4.19 12.26 16.21
C ILE A 52 4.91 10.99 15.74
N ASP A 53 6.23 11.08 15.50
CA ASP A 53 7.02 9.96 14.97
C ASP A 53 7.03 8.78 15.93
N SER A 54 7.08 9.02 17.25
CA SER A 54 7.06 7.98 18.28
C SER A 54 5.81 7.10 18.23
N VAL A 55 4.69 7.61 17.72
CA VAL A 55 3.40 6.90 17.68
C VAL A 55 2.93 6.51 16.27
N HIS A 56 3.61 7.03 15.23
CA HIS A 56 3.20 6.81 13.83
C HIS A 56 3.05 5.32 13.46
N THR A 57 3.91 4.47 14.00
CA THR A 57 3.87 3.02 13.76
C THR A 57 2.58 2.38 14.30
N LEU A 58 2.00 2.91 15.41
CA LEU A 58 0.77 2.37 16.00
C LEU A 58 -0.41 2.42 15.03
N PHE A 59 -0.49 3.46 14.20
CA PHE A 59 -1.59 3.64 13.25
C PHE A 59 -1.41 2.76 12.00
N LYS A 60 -0.17 2.44 11.62
CA LYS A 60 0.10 1.60 10.44
C LYS A 60 -0.50 0.21 10.56
N PHE A 61 -0.48 -0.39 11.75
CA PHE A 61 -1.02 -1.73 11.94
C PHE A 61 -2.51 -1.85 11.60
N PRO A 62 -3.43 -1.11 12.26
CA PRO A 62 -4.86 -1.20 11.92
C PRO A 62 -5.15 -0.76 10.49
N ILE A 63 -4.45 0.26 9.96
CA ILE A 63 -4.64 0.73 8.59
C ILE A 63 -4.25 -0.35 7.58
N ASN A 64 -3.08 -0.97 7.74
CA ASN A 64 -2.61 -2.03 6.84
C ASN A 64 -3.52 -3.26 6.91
N PHE A 65 -3.98 -3.63 8.10
CA PHE A 65 -4.95 -4.71 8.28
C PHE A 65 -6.24 -4.43 7.49
N MET A 66 -6.78 -3.24 7.63
CA MET A 66 -7.99 -2.83 6.92
C MET A 66 -7.80 -2.72 5.40
N ASN A 67 -6.63 -2.30 4.93
CA ASN A 67 -6.29 -2.29 3.51
C ASN A 67 -6.28 -3.70 2.92
N GLY A 68 -5.78 -4.69 3.65
CA GLY A 68 -5.85 -6.09 3.26
C GLY A 68 -7.29 -6.61 3.17
N LEU A 69 -8.14 -6.27 4.16
CA LEU A 69 -9.58 -6.60 4.11
C LEU A 69 -10.28 -5.90 2.94
N ALA A 70 -9.97 -4.62 2.68
CA ALA A 70 -10.52 -3.88 1.55
C ALA A 70 -10.12 -4.51 0.19
N THR A 71 -8.90 -5.06 0.09
CA THR A 71 -8.47 -5.81 -1.09
C THR A 71 -9.30 -7.08 -1.29
N GLY A 72 -9.62 -7.82 -0.22
CA GLY A 72 -10.53 -8.96 -0.26
C GLY A 72 -11.93 -8.60 -0.77
N ALA A 73 -12.48 -7.48 -0.30
CA ALA A 73 -13.74 -6.94 -0.79
C ALA A 73 -13.65 -6.53 -2.26
N THR A 74 -12.56 -5.86 -2.66
CA THR A 74 -12.31 -5.45 -4.06
C THR A 74 -12.30 -6.65 -5.00
N ILE A 75 -11.70 -7.78 -4.63
CA ILE A 75 -11.70 -9.02 -5.43
C ILE A 75 -13.11 -9.50 -5.69
N MET A 76 -13.95 -9.58 -4.66
CA MET A 76 -15.32 -10.05 -4.79
C MET A 76 -16.19 -9.10 -5.63
N ILE A 77 -16.14 -7.81 -5.32
CA ILE A 77 -16.90 -6.77 -6.02
C ILE A 77 -16.51 -6.75 -7.50
N SER A 78 -15.20 -6.82 -7.83
CA SER A 78 -14.70 -6.91 -9.19
C SER A 78 -15.24 -8.14 -9.93
N ARG A 79 -15.33 -9.27 -9.24
CA ARG A 79 -15.85 -10.52 -9.84
C ARG A 79 -17.34 -10.43 -10.15
N TYR A 80 -18.16 -9.91 -9.22
CA TYR A 80 -19.60 -9.69 -9.47
C TYR A 80 -19.84 -8.64 -10.55
N PHE A 81 -19.03 -7.57 -10.55
CA PHE A 81 -19.08 -6.56 -11.61
C PHE A 81 -18.78 -7.16 -12.98
N GLY A 82 -17.74 -7.97 -13.09
CA GLY A 82 -17.39 -8.68 -14.33
C GLY A 82 -18.44 -9.68 -14.79
N ALA A 83 -19.08 -10.38 -13.85
CA ALA A 83 -20.17 -11.31 -14.11
C ALA A 83 -21.50 -10.63 -14.49
N LYS A 84 -21.59 -9.30 -14.32
CA LYS A 84 -22.83 -8.51 -14.45
C LYS A 84 -23.94 -8.98 -13.49
N ASP A 85 -23.55 -9.56 -12.37
CA ASP A 85 -24.44 -9.99 -11.30
C ASP A 85 -24.76 -8.77 -10.42
N LYS A 86 -25.90 -8.14 -10.69
CA LYS A 86 -26.32 -6.90 -10.03
C LYS A 86 -26.65 -7.12 -8.56
N GLU A 87 -27.36 -8.18 -8.22
CA GLU A 87 -27.78 -8.49 -6.86
C GLU A 87 -26.55 -8.79 -5.98
N GLY A 88 -25.68 -9.70 -6.44
CA GLY A 88 -24.41 -10.01 -5.78
C GLY A 88 -23.52 -8.78 -5.62
N LEU A 89 -23.46 -7.91 -6.63
CA LEU A 89 -22.69 -6.67 -6.60
C LEU A 89 -23.20 -5.70 -5.53
N HIS A 90 -24.50 -5.42 -5.50
CA HIS A 90 -25.12 -4.54 -4.50
C HIS A 90 -24.93 -5.08 -3.08
N CYS A 91 -25.14 -6.38 -2.90
CA CYS A 91 -24.95 -7.02 -1.61
C CYS A 91 -23.50 -6.95 -1.15
N ALA A 92 -22.53 -7.21 -2.05
CA ALA A 92 -21.10 -7.15 -1.75
C ALA A 92 -20.66 -5.71 -1.36
N VAL A 93 -21.08 -4.69 -2.12
CA VAL A 93 -20.74 -3.29 -1.81
C VAL A 93 -21.32 -2.85 -0.47
N ARG A 94 -22.60 -3.13 -0.21
CA ARG A 94 -23.26 -2.78 1.07
C ARG A 94 -22.56 -3.46 2.26
N THR A 95 -22.26 -4.74 2.13
CA THR A 95 -21.56 -5.52 3.18
C THR A 95 -20.15 -4.96 3.43
N ALA A 96 -19.40 -4.62 2.38
CA ALA A 96 -18.06 -4.04 2.49
C ALA A 96 -18.07 -2.70 3.24
N LEU A 97 -18.99 -1.80 2.89
CA LEU A 97 -19.10 -0.49 3.54
C LEU A 97 -19.55 -0.59 4.99
N LEU A 98 -20.49 -1.47 5.30
CA LEU A 98 -20.91 -1.72 6.69
C LEU A 98 -19.80 -2.33 7.52
N LEU A 99 -19.09 -3.31 6.98
CA LEU A 99 -17.96 -3.95 7.65
C LEU A 99 -16.87 -2.91 7.96
N ALA A 100 -16.52 -2.07 6.99
CA ALA A 100 -15.54 -1.00 7.18
C ALA A 100 -16.00 0.03 8.23
N GLY A 101 -17.29 0.42 8.23
CA GLY A 101 -17.85 1.32 9.23
C GLY A 101 -17.79 0.74 10.64
N ILE A 102 -18.25 -0.51 10.81
CA ILE A 102 -18.25 -1.20 12.12
C ILE A 102 -16.82 -1.37 12.64
N LEU A 103 -15.93 -1.94 11.82
CA LEU A 103 -14.54 -2.15 12.21
C LEU A 103 -13.81 -0.82 12.45
N GLY A 104 -14.11 0.21 11.64
CA GLY A 104 -13.58 1.56 11.83
C GLY A 104 -13.97 2.16 13.18
N ILE A 105 -15.23 2.03 13.59
CA ILE A 105 -15.71 2.51 14.89
C ILE A 105 -15.07 1.70 16.05
N ILE A 106 -14.97 0.38 15.89
CA ILE A 106 -14.30 -0.46 16.89
C ILE A 106 -12.83 -0.06 17.05
N CYS A 107 -12.10 0.14 15.93
CA CYS A 107 -10.72 0.59 15.98
C CYS A 107 -10.59 1.99 16.60
N ALA A 108 -11.51 2.91 16.30
CA ALA A 108 -11.52 4.23 16.89
C ALA A 108 -11.72 4.19 18.40
N ALA A 109 -12.72 3.48 18.87
CA ALA A 109 -13.01 3.33 20.29
C ALA A 109 -11.87 2.63 21.05
N ALA A 110 -11.40 1.48 20.53
CA ALA A 110 -10.29 0.75 21.12
C ALA A 110 -9.01 1.57 21.15
N GLY A 111 -8.63 2.19 20.03
CA GLY A 111 -7.41 3.01 19.95
C GLY A 111 -7.45 4.22 20.90
N ALA A 112 -8.58 4.92 20.98
CA ALA A 112 -8.73 6.07 21.89
C ALA A 112 -8.65 5.65 23.36
N VAL A 113 -9.30 4.52 23.75
CA VAL A 113 -9.30 4.02 25.13
C VAL A 113 -7.93 3.46 25.52
N PHE A 114 -7.31 2.66 24.65
CA PHE A 114 -6.03 2.02 24.95
C PHE A 114 -4.80 2.88 24.63
N SER A 115 -4.97 4.10 24.15
CA SER A 115 -3.85 5.02 23.84
C SER A 115 -2.79 5.13 24.95
N PRO A 116 -3.13 5.29 26.25
CA PRO A 116 -2.10 5.39 27.29
C PRO A 116 -1.24 4.12 27.40
N TRP A 117 -1.89 2.95 27.37
CA TRP A 117 -1.22 1.65 27.41
C TRP A 117 -0.36 1.39 26.16
N LEU A 118 -0.80 1.82 25.00
CA LEU A 118 -0.02 1.72 23.75
C LEU A 118 1.26 2.57 23.83
N LEU A 119 1.21 3.77 24.44
CA LEU A 119 2.37 4.60 24.66
C LEU A 119 3.37 3.95 25.64
N ASP A 120 2.87 3.26 26.67
CA ASP A 120 3.71 2.52 27.63
C ASP A 120 4.47 1.38 26.92
N ILE A 121 3.79 0.59 26.09
CA ILE A 121 4.43 -0.46 25.29
C ILE A 121 5.50 0.09 24.36
N MET A 122 5.24 1.25 23.74
CA MET A 122 6.21 1.91 22.86
C MET A 122 7.35 2.58 23.60
N SER A 123 7.32 2.60 24.96
CA SER A 123 8.32 3.27 25.79
C SER A 123 8.53 4.75 25.39
N VAL A 124 7.41 5.44 25.09
CA VAL A 124 7.44 6.84 24.67
C VAL A 124 8.02 7.70 25.78
N PRO A 125 9.08 8.53 25.52
CA PRO A 125 9.70 9.39 26.52
C PRO A 125 8.71 10.35 27.16
N GLU A 126 8.86 10.64 28.48
CA GLU A 126 7.95 11.52 29.23
C GLU A 126 7.86 12.94 28.64
N GLU A 127 8.96 13.44 28.05
CA GLU A 127 9.02 14.78 27.42
C GLU A 127 8.01 14.95 26.28
N VAL A 128 7.73 13.89 25.53
CA VAL A 128 6.83 13.91 24.37
C VAL A 128 5.50 13.22 24.63
N ARG A 129 5.37 12.51 25.76
CA ARG A 129 4.23 11.65 26.09
C ARG A 129 2.88 12.36 26.04
N ALA A 130 2.80 13.56 26.62
CA ALA A 130 1.56 14.34 26.63
C ALA A 130 1.10 14.71 25.20
N GLY A 131 2.04 15.16 24.36
CA GLY A 131 1.76 15.47 22.95
C GLY A 131 1.36 14.22 22.15
N SER A 132 2.09 13.11 22.34
CA SER A 132 1.78 11.83 21.72
C SER A 132 0.41 11.31 22.10
N LEU A 133 0.00 11.48 23.38
CA LEU A 133 -1.32 11.04 23.84
C LEU A 133 -2.46 11.84 23.20
N ILE A 134 -2.31 13.17 23.12
CA ILE A 134 -3.28 14.05 22.47
C ILE A 134 -3.40 13.66 20.99
N TYR A 135 -2.26 13.52 20.29
CA TYR A 135 -2.22 13.11 18.89
C TYR A 135 -2.90 11.76 18.69
N CYS A 136 -2.55 10.73 19.49
CA CYS A 136 -3.14 9.41 19.42
C CYS A 136 -4.66 9.43 19.59
N ARG A 137 -5.17 10.11 20.60
CA ARG A 137 -6.62 10.15 20.86
C ARG A 137 -7.41 10.79 19.73
N ILE A 138 -6.91 11.91 19.19
CA ILE A 138 -7.56 12.60 18.07
C ILE A 138 -7.48 11.73 16.81
N TYR A 139 -6.32 11.19 16.50
CA TYR A 139 -6.12 10.38 15.30
C TYR A 139 -6.95 9.09 15.32
N PHE A 140 -6.92 8.35 16.45
CA PHE A 140 -7.76 7.15 16.60
C PHE A 140 -9.25 7.51 16.59
N GLY A 141 -9.65 8.63 17.19
CA GLY A 141 -11.03 9.10 17.10
C GLY A 141 -11.52 9.29 15.67
N GLY A 142 -10.61 9.63 14.75
CA GLY A 142 -10.90 9.84 13.32
C GLY A 142 -10.57 8.67 12.41
N ILE A 143 -9.91 7.60 12.88
CA ILE A 143 -9.41 6.50 12.03
C ILE A 143 -10.52 5.78 11.24
N TRP A 144 -11.75 5.80 11.74
CA TRP A 144 -12.93 5.26 11.05
C TRP A 144 -13.14 5.91 9.67
N ALA A 145 -12.85 7.21 9.54
CA ALA A 145 -12.99 7.91 8.27
C ALA A 145 -11.95 7.39 7.25
N MET A 146 -10.71 7.19 7.68
CA MET A 146 -9.65 6.64 6.84
C MET A 146 -9.96 5.20 6.40
N ILE A 147 -10.43 4.37 7.31
CA ILE A 147 -10.82 2.98 7.03
C ILE A 147 -11.98 2.95 6.01
N LEU A 148 -13.00 3.77 6.22
CA LEU A 148 -14.15 3.85 5.33
C LEU A 148 -13.76 4.39 3.95
N TYR A 149 -12.92 5.43 3.89
CA TYR A 149 -12.38 5.95 2.63
C TYR A 149 -11.61 4.87 1.85
N ASN A 150 -10.69 4.15 2.49
CA ASN A 150 -9.90 3.10 1.84
C ASN A 150 -10.79 1.98 1.27
N MET A 151 -11.84 1.59 2.00
CA MET A 151 -12.83 0.63 1.50
C MET A 151 -13.59 1.18 0.29
N MET A 152 -14.09 2.42 0.37
CA MET A 152 -14.83 3.04 -0.75
C MET A 152 -13.94 3.24 -1.98
N ALA A 153 -12.68 3.64 -1.79
CA ALA A 153 -11.70 3.72 -2.88
C ALA A 153 -11.44 2.34 -3.50
N GLY A 154 -11.40 1.28 -2.68
CA GLY A 154 -11.35 -0.11 -3.12
C GLY A 154 -12.56 -0.49 -3.98
N VAL A 155 -13.76 -0.08 -3.58
CA VAL A 155 -15.01 -0.30 -4.35
C VAL A 155 -14.95 0.42 -5.70
N LEU A 156 -14.52 1.69 -5.75
CA LEU A 156 -14.35 2.41 -7.03
C LEU A 156 -13.32 1.72 -7.93
N ARG A 157 -12.19 1.30 -7.37
CA ARG A 157 -11.19 0.50 -8.12
C ARG A 157 -11.77 -0.82 -8.62
N ALA A 158 -12.64 -1.47 -7.85
CA ALA A 158 -13.30 -2.70 -8.27
C ALA A 158 -14.19 -2.52 -9.51
N PHE A 159 -14.72 -1.32 -9.72
CA PHE A 159 -15.45 -0.93 -10.95
C PHE A 159 -14.52 -0.53 -12.10
N GLY A 160 -13.20 -0.49 -11.88
CA GLY A 160 -12.22 0.01 -12.86
C GLY A 160 -12.03 1.52 -12.83
N ASP A 161 -12.53 2.19 -11.82
CA ASP A 161 -12.35 3.63 -11.64
C ASP A 161 -11.17 3.93 -10.71
N SER A 162 -10.06 4.37 -11.28
CA SER A 162 -8.88 4.86 -10.56
C SER A 162 -8.76 6.38 -10.55
N LYS A 163 -9.55 7.09 -11.37
CA LYS A 163 -9.48 8.56 -11.49
C LYS A 163 -10.15 9.27 -10.33
N ASN A 164 -11.35 8.83 -9.94
CA ASN A 164 -12.08 9.46 -8.84
C ASN A 164 -11.35 9.30 -7.50
N PRO A 165 -10.77 8.13 -7.12
CA PRO A 165 -9.90 8.04 -5.95
C PRO A 165 -8.69 8.98 -5.99
N LEU A 166 -8.05 9.14 -7.17
CA LEU A 166 -6.96 10.10 -7.34
C LEU A 166 -7.45 11.54 -7.11
N TYR A 167 -8.57 11.93 -7.73
CA TYR A 167 -9.13 13.27 -7.55
C TYR A 167 -9.45 13.57 -6.08
N VAL A 168 -10.08 12.63 -5.38
CA VAL A 168 -10.34 12.75 -3.93
C VAL A 168 -9.04 12.95 -3.16
N LEU A 169 -8.00 12.16 -3.47
CA LEU A 169 -6.71 12.26 -2.78
C LEU A 169 -6.05 13.64 -2.99
N VAL A 170 -6.10 14.19 -4.22
CA VAL A 170 -5.59 15.55 -4.50
C VAL A 170 -6.31 16.59 -3.66
N VAL A 171 -7.66 16.57 -3.66
CA VAL A 171 -8.46 17.52 -2.88
C VAL A 171 -8.16 17.40 -1.40
N CYS A 172 -8.11 16.17 -0.88
CA CYS A 172 -7.85 15.94 0.55
C CYS A 172 -6.43 16.31 0.96
N SER A 173 -5.44 16.17 0.08
CA SER A 173 -4.08 16.64 0.34
C SER A 173 -4.03 18.16 0.47
N VAL A 174 -4.75 18.88 -0.41
CA VAL A 174 -4.85 20.34 -0.31
C VAL A 174 -5.58 20.75 0.98
N VAL A 175 -6.71 20.10 1.31
CA VAL A 175 -7.45 20.35 2.55
C VAL A 175 -6.58 20.10 3.77
N ASN A 176 -5.81 19.01 3.79
CA ASN A 176 -4.90 18.72 4.89
C ASN A 176 -3.84 19.80 5.05
N ILE A 177 -3.11 20.16 3.99
CA ILE A 177 -2.07 21.20 4.02
C ILE A 177 -2.64 22.55 4.51
N VAL A 178 -3.79 22.96 3.99
CA VAL A 178 -4.45 24.20 4.42
C VAL A 178 -4.86 24.14 5.90
N ALA A 179 -5.44 23.01 6.33
CA ALA A 179 -5.84 22.80 7.71
C ALA A 179 -4.63 22.79 8.66
N ASP A 180 -3.51 22.15 8.28
CA ASP A 180 -2.25 22.18 9.06
C ASP A 180 -1.71 23.59 9.19
N LEU A 181 -1.63 24.36 8.11
CA LEU A 181 -1.18 25.75 8.17
C LEU A 181 -2.09 26.62 9.05
N MET A 182 -3.41 26.38 9.01
CA MET A 182 -4.36 27.09 9.88
C MET A 182 -4.25 26.65 11.34
N MET A 183 -4.32 25.35 11.62
CA MET A 183 -4.37 24.84 13.00
C MET A 183 -3.01 24.89 13.68
N VAL A 184 -1.96 24.43 13.01
CA VAL A 184 -0.62 24.37 13.58
C VAL A 184 0.11 25.69 13.40
N GLY A 185 0.03 26.30 12.20
CA GLY A 185 0.74 27.54 11.87
C GLY A 185 0.12 28.79 12.50
N LEU A 186 -1.19 29.04 12.29
CA LEU A 186 -1.86 30.27 12.75
C LEU A 186 -2.42 30.15 14.17
N LEU A 187 -3.10 29.04 14.48
CA LEU A 187 -3.76 28.84 15.76
C LEU A 187 -2.83 28.26 16.85
N HIS A 188 -1.62 27.85 16.47
CA HIS A 188 -0.61 27.28 17.37
C HIS A 188 -1.12 26.12 18.24
N THR A 189 -2.01 25.29 17.71
CA THR A 189 -2.62 24.16 18.44
C THR A 189 -1.68 22.95 18.60
N GLY A 190 -0.44 23.06 18.12
CA GLY A 190 0.59 22.04 18.26
C GLY A 190 0.24 20.73 17.56
N VAL A 191 0.71 19.62 18.11
CA VAL A 191 0.51 18.27 17.53
C VAL A 191 -0.96 17.84 17.48
N GLY A 192 -1.81 18.36 18.37
CA GLY A 192 -3.24 18.13 18.34
C GLY A 192 -3.92 18.70 17.09
N GLY A 193 -3.44 19.89 16.64
CA GLY A 193 -3.89 20.51 15.39
C GLY A 193 -3.55 19.67 14.16
N ALA A 194 -2.33 19.12 14.09
CA ALA A 194 -1.92 18.25 13.01
C ALA A 194 -2.79 16.98 12.94
N ALA A 195 -3.07 16.36 14.09
CA ALA A 195 -3.99 15.21 14.13
C ALA A 195 -5.39 15.59 13.65
N ALA A 196 -5.92 16.75 14.08
CA ALA A 196 -7.24 17.23 13.71
C ALA A 196 -7.33 17.57 12.21
N ALA A 197 -6.30 18.19 11.64
CA ALA A 197 -6.20 18.49 10.22
C ALA A 197 -6.22 17.20 9.36
N THR A 198 -5.47 16.18 9.78
CA THR A 198 -5.49 14.86 9.15
C THR A 198 -6.88 14.24 9.22
N VAL A 199 -7.52 14.21 10.38
CA VAL A 199 -8.88 13.67 10.54
C VAL A 199 -9.89 14.44 9.68
N LEU A 200 -9.81 15.77 9.65
CA LEU A 200 -10.69 16.60 8.82
C LEU A 200 -10.57 16.23 7.34
N SER A 201 -9.34 16.11 6.82
CA SER A 201 -9.09 15.74 5.44
C SER A 201 -9.63 14.34 5.12
N GLN A 202 -9.56 13.39 6.05
CA GLN A 202 -10.13 12.05 5.89
C GLN A 202 -11.67 12.07 5.90
N ILE A 203 -12.31 12.92 6.70
CA ILE A 203 -13.77 13.10 6.66
C ILE A 203 -14.20 13.66 5.30
N VAL A 204 -13.48 14.65 4.78
CA VAL A 204 -13.72 15.19 3.44
C VAL A 204 -13.57 14.09 2.37
N SER A 205 -12.57 13.22 2.51
CA SER A 205 -12.37 12.08 1.59
C SER A 205 -13.55 11.11 1.58
N VAL A 206 -14.14 10.83 2.75
CA VAL A 206 -15.35 9.99 2.87
C VAL A 206 -16.54 10.65 2.15
N VAL A 207 -16.77 11.94 2.38
CA VAL A 207 -17.89 12.66 1.77
C VAL A 207 -17.76 12.68 0.24
N LEU A 208 -16.59 13.04 -0.27
CA LEU A 208 -16.34 13.09 -1.71
C LEU A 208 -16.43 11.70 -2.36
N THR A 209 -15.83 10.68 -1.75
CA THR A 209 -15.89 9.32 -2.31
C THR A 209 -17.30 8.75 -2.28
N MET A 210 -18.06 9.03 -1.21
CA MET A 210 -19.48 8.65 -1.14
C MET A 210 -20.30 9.36 -2.21
N HIS A 211 -20.03 10.64 -2.49
CA HIS A 211 -20.65 11.38 -3.59
C HIS A 211 -20.39 10.69 -4.94
N PHE A 212 -19.11 10.36 -5.24
CA PHE A 212 -18.78 9.64 -6.47
C PHE A 212 -19.41 8.26 -6.57
N LEU A 213 -19.49 7.51 -5.47
CA LEU A 213 -20.17 6.21 -5.46
C LEU A 213 -21.68 6.35 -5.74
N ARG A 214 -22.35 7.39 -5.20
CA ARG A 214 -23.78 7.62 -5.40
C ARG A 214 -24.13 8.17 -6.78
N THR A 215 -23.23 8.92 -7.39
CA THR A 215 -23.41 9.52 -8.72
C THR A 215 -22.90 8.61 -9.85
N SER A 216 -22.22 7.51 -9.48
CA SER A 216 -21.70 6.57 -10.47
C SER A 216 -22.83 5.73 -11.10
N ASP A 217 -22.75 5.55 -12.43
CA ASP A 217 -23.65 4.66 -13.19
C ASP A 217 -23.36 3.17 -12.97
N PHE A 218 -22.43 2.84 -12.06
CA PHE A 218 -22.04 1.45 -11.80
C PHE A 218 -23.06 0.70 -10.95
N LEU A 219 -23.77 1.41 -10.09
CA LEU A 219 -24.81 0.89 -9.20
C LEU A 219 -26.17 1.41 -9.62
N GLU A 220 -27.10 0.51 -9.96
CA GLU A 220 -28.46 0.87 -10.33
C GLU A 220 -29.28 1.42 -9.15
N GLU A 221 -29.06 0.83 -7.96
CA GLU A 221 -29.66 1.32 -6.73
C GLU A 221 -28.67 2.22 -5.98
N LYS A 222 -29.10 3.42 -5.65
CA LYS A 222 -28.29 4.35 -4.85
C LYS A 222 -28.04 3.79 -3.45
N ILE A 223 -26.77 3.85 -3.04
CA ILE A 223 -26.37 3.48 -1.68
C ILE A 223 -26.98 4.49 -0.70
N GLY A 224 -27.87 4.03 0.17
CA GLY A 224 -28.48 4.82 1.22
C GLY A 224 -28.38 4.10 2.57
N ILE A 225 -28.41 4.86 3.68
CA ILE A 225 -28.34 4.30 5.03
C ILE A 225 -29.46 3.26 5.26
N ARG A 226 -30.66 3.51 4.72
CA ARG A 226 -31.81 2.60 4.86
C ARG A 226 -31.71 1.31 4.06
N THR A 227 -30.85 1.27 3.02
CA THR A 227 -30.65 0.08 2.18
C THR A 227 -29.45 -0.76 2.62
N MET A 228 -28.72 -0.34 3.65
CA MET A 228 -27.58 -1.05 4.18
C MET A 228 -28.01 -2.35 4.86
N ARG A 229 -27.53 -3.49 4.36
CA ARG A 229 -27.75 -4.82 4.93
C ARG A 229 -26.48 -5.64 4.84
N ILE A 230 -26.18 -6.39 5.87
CA ILE A 230 -25.08 -7.36 5.87
C ILE A 230 -25.60 -8.67 5.27
N CYS A 231 -25.02 -9.08 4.17
CA CYS A 231 -25.25 -10.41 3.61
C CYS A 231 -24.20 -11.35 4.21
N LYS A 232 -24.61 -12.23 5.13
CA LYS A 232 -23.69 -13.10 5.90
C LYS A 232 -22.76 -13.92 5.02
N GLU A 233 -23.26 -14.43 3.90
CA GLU A 233 -22.47 -15.20 2.95
C GLU A 233 -21.35 -14.34 2.33
N HIS A 234 -21.67 -13.13 1.88
CA HIS A 234 -20.69 -12.20 1.30
C HIS A 234 -19.68 -11.73 2.34
N MET A 235 -20.10 -11.51 3.58
CA MET A 235 -19.22 -11.17 4.69
C MET A 235 -18.21 -12.30 4.94
N GLY A 236 -18.67 -13.55 5.02
CA GLY A 236 -17.80 -14.71 5.20
C GLY A 236 -16.77 -14.85 4.06
N MET A 237 -17.22 -14.65 2.80
CA MET A 237 -16.32 -14.67 1.65
C MET A 237 -15.30 -13.52 1.67
N MET A 238 -15.71 -12.30 2.03
CA MET A 238 -14.81 -11.14 2.15
C MET A 238 -13.75 -11.37 3.22
N LEU A 239 -14.13 -11.84 4.39
CA LEU A 239 -13.20 -12.15 5.47
C LEU A 239 -12.24 -13.27 5.08
N ASN A 240 -12.73 -14.34 4.46
CA ASN A 240 -11.88 -15.45 4.00
C ASN A 240 -10.85 -15.00 2.95
N LYS A 241 -11.20 -14.08 2.05
CA LYS A 241 -10.26 -13.54 1.05
C LYS A 241 -9.42 -12.39 1.59
N GLY A 242 -9.97 -11.55 2.45
CA GLY A 242 -9.29 -10.37 2.98
C GLY A 242 -8.36 -10.67 4.15
N PHE A 243 -8.71 -11.62 5.03
CA PHE A 243 -7.90 -11.91 6.23
C PHE A 243 -6.46 -12.36 5.91
N PRO A 244 -6.21 -13.26 4.96
CA PRO A 244 -4.85 -13.59 4.57
C PRO A 244 -4.05 -12.36 4.11
N LEU A 245 -4.66 -11.49 3.29
CA LEU A 245 -4.01 -10.27 2.80
C LEU A 245 -3.79 -9.24 3.92
N ALA A 246 -4.73 -9.14 4.86
CA ALA A 246 -4.60 -8.30 6.04
C ALA A 246 -3.41 -8.74 6.91
N LEU A 247 -3.28 -10.04 7.14
CA LEU A 247 -2.17 -10.61 7.90
C LEU A 247 -0.83 -10.37 7.17
N GLN A 248 -0.78 -10.57 5.85
CA GLN A 248 0.40 -10.26 5.02
C GLN A 248 0.81 -8.79 5.17
N SER A 249 -0.15 -7.86 5.05
CA SER A 249 0.10 -6.42 5.14
C SER A 249 0.60 -5.96 6.51
N MET A 250 0.27 -6.69 7.58
CA MET A 250 0.79 -6.42 8.93
C MET A 250 2.20 -7.01 9.14
N LEU A 251 2.47 -8.20 8.64
CA LEU A 251 3.73 -8.91 8.89
C LEU A 251 4.89 -8.40 8.04
N PHE A 252 4.60 -7.88 6.86
CA PHE A 252 5.61 -7.35 5.95
C PHE A 252 6.45 -6.18 6.56
N PRO A 253 5.84 -5.15 7.16
CA PRO A 253 6.60 -4.10 7.85
C PRO A 253 7.44 -4.59 9.02
N ILE A 254 6.98 -5.63 9.74
CA ILE A 254 7.75 -6.23 10.84
C ILE A 254 9.04 -6.85 10.32
N ALA A 255 8.96 -7.62 9.23
CA ALA A 255 10.15 -8.20 8.60
C ALA A 255 11.14 -7.12 8.14
N ASN A 256 10.65 -6.03 7.54
CA ASN A 256 11.49 -4.90 7.15
C ASN A 256 12.13 -4.19 8.35
N SER A 257 11.43 -4.11 9.50
CA SER A 257 12.01 -3.55 10.73
C SER A 257 13.17 -4.38 11.27
N ILE A 258 13.11 -5.71 11.16
CA ILE A 258 14.21 -6.61 11.54
C ILE A 258 15.41 -6.37 10.65
N VAL A 259 15.20 -6.19 9.34
CA VAL A 259 16.30 -5.86 8.42
C VAL A 259 16.90 -4.50 8.77
N GLN A 260 16.07 -3.47 9.01
CA GLN A 260 16.54 -2.14 9.40
C GLN A 260 17.36 -2.19 10.70
N ALA A 261 16.94 -2.98 11.68
CA ALA A 261 17.72 -3.18 12.90
C ALA A 261 19.11 -3.75 12.59
N SER A 262 19.23 -4.64 11.61
CA SER A 262 20.51 -5.20 11.16
C SER A 262 21.36 -4.16 10.42
N VAL A 263 20.75 -3.33 9.56
CA VAL A 263 21.44 -2.19 8.91
C VAL A 263 22.02 -1.25 9.96
N ASN A 264 21.29 -0.98 11.03
CA ASN A 264 21.74 -0.10 12.12
C ASN A 264 22.98 -0.59 12.87
N THR A 265 23.37 -1.86 12.69
CA THR A 265 24.62 -2.41 13.26
C THR A 265 25.83 -2.25 12.34
N MET A 266 25.65 -1.74 11.11
CA MET A 266 26.70 -1.67 10.07
C MET A 266 27.52 -0.37 10.05
N GLY A 267 27.30 0.51 11.03
CA GLY A 267 27.97 1.81 11.12
C GLY A 267 27.24 2.94 10.44
N THR A 268 27.54 4.18 10.85
CA THR A 268 26.82 5.39 10.48
C THR A 268 26.80 5.65 8.98
N ASP A 269 27.93 5.44 8.30
CA ASP A 269 28.04 5.69 6.85
C ASP A 269 27.19 4.71 6.05
N SER A 270 27.17 3.43 6.45
CA SER A 270 26.32 2.41 5.83
C SER A 270 24.82 2.70 6.04
N ILE A 271 24.43 3.17 7.24
CA ILE A 271 23.06 3.56 7.55
C ILE A 271 22.65 4.76 6.67
N ALA A 272 23.50 5.78 6.59
CA ALA A 272 23.24 6.97 5.78
C ALA A 272 23.16 6.63 4.29
N ALA A 273 24.08 5.82 3.77
CA ALA A 273 24.07 5.36 2.37
C ALA A 273 22.81 4.53 2.06
N TRP A 274 22.38 3.65 2.97
CA TRP A 274 21.14 2.89 2.84
C TRP A 274 19.90 3.80 2.78
N GLY A 275 19.83 4.80 3.67
CA GLY A 275 18.74 5.78 3.67
C GLY A 275 18.67 6.64 2.39
N ILE A 276 19.80 6.88 1.72
CA ILE A 276 19.83 7.50 0.39
C ILE A 276 19.27 6.52 -0.66
N CYS A 277 19.68 5.25 -0.61
CA CYS A 277 19.18 4.22 -1.51
C CYS A 277 17.65 4.09 -1.41
N ASP A 278 17.07 4.09 -0.20
CA ASP A 278 15.62 4.06 0.02
C ASP A 278 14.87 5.25 -0.60
N LYS A 279 15.53 6.42 -0.71
CA LYS A 279 14.95 7.58 -1.38
C LYS A 279 15.04 7.47 -2.91
N LEU A 280 16.12 6.89 -3.41
CA LEU A 280 16.35 6.70 -4.85
C LEU A 280 15.40 5.63 -5.42
N ASP A 281 15.17 4.53 -4.74
CA ASP A 281 14.33 3.43 -5.21
C ASP A 281 12.82 3.63 -4.98
N LEU A 282 12.42 4.74 -4.33
CA LEU A 282 11.02 5.07 -4.06
C LEU A 282 10.10 4.90 -5.29
N LEU A 283 10.53 5.36 -6.46
CA LEU A 283 9.74 5.25 -7.68
C LEU A 283 9.56 3.80 -8.13
N ILE A 284 10.54 2.94 -7.86
CA ILE A 284 10.48 1.50 -8.16
C ILE A 284 9.36 0.86 -7.34
N TRP A 285 9.33 1.15 -6.03
CA TRP A 285 8.29 0.66 -5.12
C TRP A 285 6.91 1.15 -5.53
N LEU A 286 6.75 2.45 -5.83
CA LEU A 286 5.46 3.01 -6.24
C LEU A 286 4.91 2.36 -7.51
N ILE A 287 5.74 2.05 -8.49
CA ILE A 287 5.32 1.41 -9.75
C ILE A 287 4.98 -0.06 -9.51
N ALA A 288 5.87 -0.81 -8.85
CA ALA A 288 5.67 -2.24 -8.61
C ALA A 288 4.43 -2.48 -7.75
N ASP A 289 4.28 -1.75 -6.64
CA ASP A 289 3.16 -1.89 -5.69
C ASP A 289 1.82 -1.46 -6.31
N SER A 290 1.83 -0.53 -7.28
CA SER A 290 0.60 -0.12 -7.98
C SER A 290 0.11 -1.20 -8.95
N MET A 291 1.00 -2.03 -9.51
CA MET A 291 0.61 -3.06 -10.48
C MET A 291 -0.14 -4.24 -9.85
N GLY A 292 0.15 -4.59 -8.60
CA GLY A 292 -0.55 -5.63 -7.85
C GLY A 292 -2.07 -5.43 -7.80
N PRO A 293 -2.59 -4.32 -7.24
CA PRO A 293 -4.02 -3.98 -7.23
C PRO A 293 -4.65 -3.89 -8.63
N VAL A 294 -3.91 -3.38 -9.62
CA VAL A 294 -4.36 -3.32 -11.01
C VAL A 294 -4.66 -4.71 -11.56
N LEU A 295 -3.70 -5.63 -11.44
CA LEU A 295 -3.87 -6.99 -11.92
C LEU A 295 -4.87 -7.79 -11.08
N THR A 296 -5.02 -7.49 -9.80
CA THR A 296 -6.07 -8.06 -8.95
C THR A 296 -7.45 -7.72 -9.51
N THR A 297 -7.72 -6.44 -9.73
CA THR A 297 -9.01 -5.96 -10.27
C THR A 297 -9.25 -6.48 -11.70
N TYR A 298 -8.25 -6.33 -12.58
CA TYR A 298 -8.34 -6.79 -13.96
C TYR A 298 -8.64 -8.29 -14.06
N THR A 299 -7.91 -9.09 -13.30
CA THR A 299 -8.06 -10.55 -13.29
C THR A 299 -9.42 -10.96 -12.74
N ALA A 300 -9.87 -10.37 -11.63
CA ALA A 300 -11.15 -10.68 -11.02
C ALA A 300 -12.32 -10.31 -11.93
N GLN A 301 -12.30 -9.13 -12.58
CA GLN A 301 -13.34 -8.72 -13.52
C GLN A 301 -13.40 -9.65 -14.76
N ASN A 302 -12.26 -9.95 -15.38
CA ASN A 302 -12.23 -10.81 -16.57
C ASN A 302 -12.58 -12.27 -16.23
N LEU A 303 -12.25 -12.73 -15.02
CA LEU A 303 -12.68 -14.04 -14.53
C LEU A 303 -14.19 -14.09 -14.32
N GLY A 304 -14.77 -13.07 -13.69
CA GLY A 304 -16.21 -12.91 -13.53
C GLY A 304 -16.95 -12.89 -14.87
N ALA A 305 -16.41 -12.20 -15.88
CA ALA A 305 -16.94 -12.16 -17.24
C ALA A 305 -16.69 -13.45 -18.04
N GLY A 306 -16.09 -14.49 -17.46
CA GLY A 306 -15.78 -15.75 -18.16
C GLY A 306 -14.68 -15.64 -19.22
N LYS A 307 -13.94 -14.51 -19.29
CA LYS A 307 -12.92 -14.21 -20.31
C LYS A 307 -11.52 -14.74 -19.93
N THR A 308 -11.38 -16.06 -19.70
CA THR A 308 -10.14 -16.68 -19.22
C THR A 308 -8.91 -16.43 -20.10
N LYS A 309 -9.10 -16.33 -21.44
CA LYS A 309 -7.99 -15.97 -22.36
C LYS A 309 -7.45 -14.55 -22.05
N ARG A 310 -8.33 -13.61 -21.69
CA ARG A 310 -7.91 -12.25 -21.29
C ARG A 310 -7.20 -12.24 -19.95
N VAL A 311 -7.63 -13.07 -18.99
CA VAL A 311 -6.94 -13.24 -17.70
C VAL A 311 -5.46 -13.58 -17.91
N LYS A 312 -5.14 -14.60 -18.71
CA LYS A 312 -3.76 -15.00 -19.01
C LYS A 312 -2.98 -13.89 -19.73
N LYS A 313 -3.55 -13.34 -20.81
CA LYS A 313 -2.88 -12.29 -21.59
C LYS A 313 -2.67 -11.03 -20.76
N GLY A 314 -3.65 -10.67 -19.93
CA GLY A 314 -3.57 -9.46 -19.10
C GLY A 314 -2.50 -9.55 -18.01
N ALA A 315 -2.39 -10.68 -17.34
CA ALA A 315 -1.31 -10.89 -16.38
C ALA A 315 0.07 -10.82 -17.05
N LEU A 316 0.24 -11.45 -18.23
CA LEU A 316 1.51 -11.39 -18.97
C LEU A 316 1.85 -9.95 -19.42
N ILE A 317 0.88 -9.24 -20.00
CA ILE A 317 1.08 -7.86 -20.47
C ILE A 317 1.31 -6.93 -19.28
N GLY A 318 0.54 -7.06 -18.20
CA GLY A 318 0.70 -6.21 -17.01
C GLY A 318 2.04 -6.45 -16.31
N THR A 319 2.46 -7.71 -16.15
CA THR A 319 3.81 -8.04 -15.65
C THR A 319 4.89 -7.46 -16.57
N GLY A 320 4.74 -7.59 -17.89
CA GLY A 320 5.66 -7.01 -18.86
C GLY A 320 5.75 -5.49 -18.76
N LEU A 321 4.63 -4.79 -18.61
CA LEU A 321 4.60 -3.34 -18.41
C LEU A 321 5.31 -2.93 -17.10
N SER A 322 5.09 -3.67 -16.01
CA SER A 322 5.76 -3.43 -14.73
C SER A 322 7.28 -3.62 -14.85
N VAL A 323 7.71 -4.75 -15.47
CA VAL A 323 9.13 -5.05 -15.69
C VAL A 323 9.82 -4.00 -16.57
N ILE A 324 9.16 -3.54 -17.64
CA ILE A 324 9.70 -2.50 -18.52
C ILE A 324 9.84 -1.18 -17.74
N ALA A 325 8.80 -0.75 -17.03
CA ALA A 325 8.83 0.51 -16.30
C ALA A 325 9.87 0.49 -15.17
N VAL A 326 9.88 -0.56 -14.35
CA VAL A 326 10.89 -0.76 -13.31
C VAL A 326 12.28 -0.90 -13.91
N GLY A 327 12.45 -1.64 -14.99
CA GLY A 327 13.72 -1.83 -15.68
C GLY A 327 14.32 -0.51 -16.21
N ILE A 328 13.50 0.38 -16.76
CA ILE A 328 13.96 1.71 -17.21
C ILE A 328 14.48 2.52 -16.01
N ILE A 329 13.72 2.57 -14.90
CA ILE A 329 14.17 3.30 -13.70
C ILE A 329 15.40 2.64 -13.09
N SER A 330 15.46 1.31 -13.06
CA SER A 330 16.64 0.56 -12.61
C SER A 330 17.90 0.92 -13.40
N LEU A 331 17.79 1.05 -14.73
CA LEU A 331 18.91 1.51 -15.57
C LEU A 331 19.32 2.93 -15.24
N VAL A 332 18.36 3.84 -15.05
CA VAL A 332 18.65 5.23 -14.64
C VAL A 332 19.36 5.24 -13.27
N LEU A 333 18.94 4.44 -12.31
CA LEU A 333 19.58 4.38 -11.00
C LEU A 333 20.95 3.69 -11.05
N TYR A 334 21.11 2.66 -11.87
CA TYR A 334 22.39 1.96 -12.04
C TYR A 334 23.51 2.91 -12.48
N PHE A 335 23.23 3.77 -13.48
CA PHE A 335 24.19 4.72 -14.02
C PHE A 335 24.15 6.10 -13.36
N GLY A 336 22.97 6.51 -12.86
CA GLY A 336 22.72 7.88 -12.38
C GLY A 336 22.76 8.06 -10.86
N SER A 337 22.86 6.99 -10.07
CA SER A 337 22.86 7.10 -8.60
C SER A 337 23.96 8.00 -8.05
N GLY A 338 25.14 8.02 -8.71
CA GLY A 338 26.24 8.91 -8.36
C GLY A 338 25.97 10.39 -8.64
N LEU A 339 25.08 10.72 -9.58
CA LEU A 339 24.69 12.09 -9.91
C LEU A 339 23.50 12.56 -9.08
N ILE A 340 22.56 11.65 -8.76
CA ILE A 340 21.32 11.98 -8.06
C ILE A 340 21.53 11.92 -6.54
N GLY A 341 22.33 10.99 -6.04
CA GLY A 341 22.62 10.79 -4.61
C GLY A 341 23.08 12.05 -3.87
N PRO A 342 24.01 12.86 -4.44
CA PRO A 342 24.48 14.09 -3.81
C PRO A 342 23.39 15.13 -3.52
N LEU A 343 22.21 15.04 -4.17
CA LEU A 343 21.08 15.93 -3.89
C LEU A 343 20.46 15.73 -2.49
N PHE A 344 20.77 14.62 -1.83
CA PHE A 344 20.18 14.23 -0.54
C PHE A 344 21.10 14.41 0.67
N ILE A 345 22.34 14.90 0.46
CA ILE A 345 23.37 15.02 1.50
C ILE A 345 24.18 16.31 1.37
N ASP A 346 24.83 16.69 2.46
CA ASP A 346 25.78 17.82 2.46
C ASP A 346 27.01 17.48 1.59
N GLN A 347 27.56 18.51 0.93
CA GLN A 347 28.73 18.33 0.04
C GLN A 347 29.96 17.72 0.73
N LYS A 348 30.12 17.95 2.03
CA LYS A 348 31.21 17.40 2.84
C LYS A 348 31.18 15.87 2.94
N ASP A 349 29.98 15.27 2.89
CA ASP A 349 29.77 13.83 3.06
C ASP A 349 29.75 13.07 1.72
N VAL A 350 29.70 13.79 0.57
CA VAL A 350 29.67 13.24 -0.78
C VAL A 350 30.81 12.27 -1.03
N PRO A 351 32.10 12.58 -0.71
CA PRO A 351 33.22 11.68 -1.00
C PRO A 351 33.15 10.34 -0.27
N THR A 352 32.51 10.31 0.90
CA THR A 352 32.40 9.11 1.75
C THR A 352 31.18 8.28 1.42
N LEU A 353 30.01 8.93 1.27
CA LEU A 353 28.73 8.22 1.16
C LEU A 353 28.39 7.83 -0.27
N ILE A 354 28.67 8.66 -1.28
CA ILE A 354 28.24 8.39 -2.65
C ILE A 354 28.89 7.12 -3.23
N PRO A 355 30.16 6.78 -3.01
CA PRO A 355 30.70 5.50 -3.44
C PRO A 355 29.94 4.28 -2.90
N LEU A 356 29.48 4.35 -1.63
CA LEU A 356 28.66 3.31 -1.02
C LEU A 356 27.27 3.23 -1.66
N VAL A 357 26.60 4.38 -1.85
CA VAL A 357 25.29 4.47 -2.53
C VAL A 357 25.36 3.87 -3.93
N VAL A 358 26.38 4.28 -4.73
CA VAL A 358 26.58 3.75 -6.09
C VAL A 358 26.77 2.24 -6.06
N ARG A 359 27.61 1.74 -5.14
CA ARG A 359 27.86 0.32 -4.98
C ARG A 359 26.59 -0.46 -4.66
N TYR A 360 25.82 -0.02 -3.66
CA TYR A 360 24.57 -0.70 -3.26
C TYR A 360 23.51 -0.62 -4.37
N MET A 361 23.36 0.54 -5.03
CA MET A 361 22.43 0.69 -6.15
C MET A 361 22.81 -0.20 -7.33
N GLN A 362 24.09 -0.26 -7.71
CA GLN A 362 24.55 -1.13 -8.79
C GLN A 362 24.35 -2.61 -8.51
N MET A 363 24.42 -3.03 -7.23
CA MET A 363 24.07 -4.39 -6.83
C MET A 363 22.56 -4.66 -6.94
N MET A 364 21.70 -3.75 -6.47
CA MET A 364 20.25 -3.94 -6.38
C MET A 364 19.53 -3.72 -7.71
N ALA A 365 19.92 -2.71 -8.49
CA ALA A 365 19.19 -2.25 -9.66
C ALA A 365 18.87 -3.37 -10.69
N PRO A 366 19.76 -4.29 -11.04
CA PRO A 366 19.44 -5.36 -11.98
C PRO A 366 18.34 -6.32 -11.50
N PHE A 367 18.09 -6.36 -10.19
CA PHE A 367 17.21 -7.33 -9.56
C PHE A 367 15.83 -6.78 -9.15
N PHE A 368 15.59 -5.47 -9.21
CA PHE A 368 14.28 -4.90 -8.93
C PHE A 368 13.18 -5.46 -9.85
N VAL A 369 13.53 -5.89 -11.05
CA VAL A 369 12.59 -6.53 -11.98
C VAL A 369 11.96 -7.81 -11.41
N PHE A 370 12.69 -8.54 -10.55
CA PHE A 370 12.14 -9.75 -9.91
C PHE A 370 11.07 -9.39 -8.88
N TYR A 371 11.25 -8.29 -8.15
CA TYR A 371 10.21 -7.75 -7.27
C TYR A 371 8.98 -7.32 -8.06
N ALA A 372 9.17 -6.61 -9.17
CA ALA A 372 8.07 -6.21 -10.04
C ALA A 372 7.27 -7.42 -10.59
N VAL A 373 7.95 -8.52 -10.95
CA VAL A 373 7.31 -9.79 -11.33
C VAL A 373 6.53 -10.38 -10.17
N ALA A 374 7.12 -10.41 -8.96
CA ALA A 374 6.47 -10.95 -7.77
C ALA A 374 5.16 -10.21 -7.45
N GLU A 375 5.19 -8.87 -7.37
CA GLU A 375 4.02 -8.04 -7.06
C GLU A 375 2.92 -8.17 -8.12
N ALA A 376 3.28 -8.08 -9.39
CA ALA A 376 2.33 -8.21 -10.49
C ALA A 376 1.62 -9.58 -10.49
N LEU A 377 2.37 -10.68 -10.35
CA LEU A 377 1.81 -12.03 -10.37
C LEU A 377 1.11 -12.41 -9.06
N SER A 378 1.55 -11.88 -7.92
CA SER A 378 0.83 -11.94 -6.64
C SER A 378 -0.57 -11.34 -6.79
N GLY A 379 -0.65 -10.11 -7.34
CA GLY A 379 -1.92 -9.46 -7.64
C GLY A 379 -2.81 -10.27 -8.59
N ALA A 380 -2.24 -10.83 -9.65
CA ALA A 380 -2.97 -11.70 -10.57
C ALA A 380 -3.52 -12.96 -9.88
N CYS A 381 -2.75 -13.60 -8.99
CA CYS A 381 -3.21 -14.73 -8.17
C CYS A 381 -4.34 -14.32 -7.22
N CYS A 382 -4.24 -13.16 -6.56
CA CYS A 382 -5.32 -12.62 -5.73
C CYS A 382 -6.61 -12.42 -6.54
N GLY A 383 -6.50 -11.88 -7.77
CA GLY A 383 -7.63 -11.71 -8.69
C GLY A 383 -8.30 -13.02 -9.12
N LEU A 384 -7.57 -14.13 -9.12
CA LEU A 384 -8.14 -15.48 -9.30
C LEU A 384 -8.94 -15.94 -8.06
N GLY A 385 -8.90 -15.20 -6.95
CA GLY A 385 -9.51 -15.53 -5.68
C GLY A 385 -8.63 -16.40 -4.77
N GLU A 386 -7.37 -16.57 -5.13
CA GLU A 386 -6.37 -17.32 -4.35
C GLU A 386 -5.55 -16.35 -3.49
N THR A 387 -6.05 -16.01 -2.29
CA THR A 387 -5.39 -15.03 -1.42
C THR A 387 -4.45 -15.65 -0.39
N LEU A 388 -4.74 -16.87 0.03
CA LEU A 388 -3.90 -17.60 0.98
C LEU A 388 -2.54 -17.98 0.37
N VAL A 389 -2.53 -18.39 -0.90
CA VAL A 389 -1.30 -18.78 -1.60
C VAL A 389 -0.32 -17.61 -1.75
N PRO A 390 -0.72 -16.43 -2.27
CA PRO A 390 0.13 -15.25 -2.27
C PRO A 390 0.63 -14.85 -0.89
N MET A 391 -0.23 -14.85 0.14
CA MET A 391 0.16 -14.55 1.50
C MET A 391 1.31 -15.47 1.97
N ILE A 392 1.09 -16.80 1.91
CA ILE A 392 2.09 -17.77 2.36
C ILE A 392 3.39 -17.61 1.56
N THR A 393 3.28 -17.44 0.24
CA THR A 393 4.46 -17.25 -0.62
C THR A 393 5.25 -16.02 -0.21
N THR A 394 4.61 -14.85 -0.08
CA THR A 394 5.30 -13.62 0.35
C THR A 394 5.92 -13.76 1.74
N LEU A 395 5.20 -14.35 2.69
CA LEU A 395 5.71 -14.56 4.05
C LEU A 395 6.93 -15.50 4.06
N LEU A 396 6.93 -16.55 3.26
CA LEU A 396 8.06 -17.48 3.19
C LEU A 396 9.25 -16.90 2.41
N THR A 397 9.00 -16.31 1.24
CA THR A 397 10.08 -15.91 0.31
C THR A 397 10.65 -14.52 0.60
N ILE A 398 9.89 -13.64 1.23
CA ILE A 398 10.37 -12.30 1.60
C ILE A 398 10.60 -12.22 3.09
N CYS A 399 9.59 -12.45 3.93
CA CYS A 399 9.71 -12.20 5.35
C CYS A 399 10.61 -13.24 6.03
N LEU A 400 10.24 -14.52 5.96
CA LEU A 400 10.97 -15.59 6.64
C LEU A 400 12.37 -15.77 6.06
N PHE A 401 12.52 -15.74 4.73
CA PHE A 401 13.81 -15.85 4.06
C PHE A 401 14.79 -14.77 4.56
N ARG A 402 14.36 -13.49 4.59
CA ARG A 402 15.22 -12.40 5.08
C ARG A 402 15.61 -12.60 6.53
N VAL A 403 14.66 -12.91 7.40
CA VAL A 403 14.92 -13.12 8.83
C VAL A 403 15.90 -14.29 9.06
N VAL A 404 15.67 -15.41 8.39
CA VAL A 404 16.54 -16.59 8.49
C VAL A 404 17.96 -16.28 7.99
N CYS A 405 18.08 -15.62 6.84
CA CYS A 405 19.39 -15.24 6.29
C CYS A 405 20.11 -14.22 7.20
N ILE A 406 19.40 -13.27 7.79
CA ILE A 406 19.98 -12.34 8.76
C ILE A 406 20.51 -13.07 9.99
N LEU A 407 19.77 -14.03 10.52
CA LEU A 407 20.16 -14.76 11.72
C LEU A 407 21.31 -15.75 11.47
N LEU A 408 21.36 -16.39 10.30
CA LEU A 408 22.30 -17.47 10.01
C LEU A 408 23.51 -17.02 9.17
N VAL A 409 23.31 -16.12 8.20
CA VAL A 409 24.35 -15.74 7.23
C VAL A 409 25.08 -14.47 7.65
N LEU A 410 24.35 -13.44 8.09
CA LEU A 410 24.93 -12.15 8.46
C LEU A 410 26.01 -12.23 9.56
N PRO A 411 25.90 -13.08 10.61
CA PRO A 411 26.94 -13.20 11.63
C PRO A 411 28.31 -13.64 11.10
N SER A 412 28.33 -14.39 9.97
CA SER A 412 29.57 -14.89 9.34
C SER A 412 30.24 -13.83 8.48
N PHE A 413 29.49 -12.92 7.87
CA PHE A 413 30.06 -11.95 6.93
C PHE A 413 30.11 -10.52 7.49
N LYS A 414 29.15 -10.10 8.33
CA LYS A 414 29.08 -8.80 9.02
C LYS A 414 29.34 -7.59 8.10
N THR A 415 28.82 -7.62 6.88
CA THR A 415 28.97 -6.55 5.89
C THR A 415 27.62 -6.06 5.39
N MET A 416 27.56 -4.81 4.96
CA MET A 416 26.33 -4.23 4.37
C MET A 416 25.97 -4.94 3.06
N GLU A 417 26.95 -5.34 2.27
CA GLU A 417 26.72 -6.09 1.02
C GLU A 417 26.02 -7.43 1.27
N CYS A 418 26.28 -8.07 2.40
CA CYS A 418 25.54 -9.27 2.78
C CYS A 418 24.04 -8.98 2.93
N ILE A 419 23.66 -7.87 3.57
CA ILE A 419 22.26 -7.45 3.69
C ILE A 419 21.66 -7.16 2.32
N VAL A 420 22.39 -6.47 1.44
CA VAL A 420 21.96 -6.21 0.06
C VAL A 420 21.69 -7.52 -0.68
N TRP A 421 22.58 -8.51 -0.59
CA TRP A 421 22.37 -9.83 -1.22
C TRP A 421 21.19 -10.60 -0.62
N ILE A 422 20.91 -10.46 0.68
CA ILE A 422 19.71 -11.04 1.31
C ILE A 422 18.45 -10.44 0.71
N TYR A 423 18.42 -9.12 0.48
CA TYR A 423 17.30 -8.46 -0.21
C TYR A 423 17.11 -8.99 -1.63
N ILE A 424 18.18 -8.99 -2.42
CA ILE A 424 18.20 -9.50 -3.79
C ILE A 424 17.69 -10.96 -3.84
N GLY A 425 18.24 -11.81 -2.98
CA GLY A 425 17.85 -13.22 -2.88
C GLY A 425 16.34 -13.38 -2.62
N SER A 426 15.79 -12.58 -1.70
CA SER A 426 14.36 -12.60 -1.41
C SER A 426 13.49 -12.21 -2.62
N TRP A 427 13.89 -11.22 -3.42
CA TRP A 427 13.16 -10.81 -4.62
C TRP A 427 13.23 -11.87 -5.72
N VAL A 428 14.41 -12.44 -5.96
CA VAL A 428 14.60 -13.50 -6.97
C VAL A 428 13.76 -14.72 -6.63
N VAL A 429 13.87 -15.20 -5.38
CA VAL A 429 13.09 -16.37 -4.91
C VAL A 429 11.60 -16.09 -5.02
N SER A 430 11.14 -14.90 -4.60
CA SER A 430 9.74 -14.51 -4.69
C SER A 430 9.25 -14.44 -6.14
N GLY A 431 9.97 -13.74 -7.02
CA GLY A 431 9.61 -13.58 -8.43
C GLY A 431 9.51 -14.90 -9.17
N VAL A 432 10.48 -15.79 -8.98
CA VAL A 432 10.48 -17.13 -9.58
C VAL A 432 9.33 -17.97 -9.03
N THR A 433 9.12 -17.95 -7.71
CA THR A 433 8.04 -18.73 -7.08
C THR A 433 6.67 -18.28 -7.58
N PHE A 434 6.40 -16.97 -7.64
CA PHE A 434 5.13 -16.45 -8.17
C PHE A 434 4.95 -16.77 -9.66
N ALA A 435 6.02 -16.75 -10.48
CA ALA A 435 5.94 -17.14 -11.88
C ALA A 435 5.51 -18.61 -12.04
N VAL A 436 6.12 -19.51 -11.26
CA VAL A 436 5.77 -20.95 -11.28
C VAL A 436 4.34 -21.17 -10.78
N LEU A 437 3.95 -20.56 -9.66
CA LEU A 437 2.62 -20.69 -9.09
C LEU A 437 1.53 -20.17 -10.02
N TYR A 438 1.73 -19.00 -10.62
CA TYR A 438 0.77 -18.44 -11.58
C TYR A 438 0.58 -19.36 -12.79
N LEU A 439 1.67 -19.85 -13.39
CA LEU A 439 1.61 -20.78 -14.53
C LEU A 439 0.87 -22.07 -14.17
N ALA A 440 1.12 -22.64 -13.01
CA ALA A 440 0.42 -23.84 -12.53
C ALA A 440 -1.10 -23.60 -12.34
N LYS A 441 -1.49 -22.45 -11.77
CA LYS A 441 -2.90 -22.10 -11.56
C LYS A 441 -3.64 -21.84 -12.86
N VAL A 442 -3.02 -21.12 -13.79
CA VAL A 442 -3.61 -20.85 -15.11
C VAL A 442 -3.81 -22.13 -15.90
N ARG A 443 -2.88 -23.08 -15.85
CA ARG A 443 -3.06 -24.40 -16.48
C ARG A 443 -4.31 -25.12 -15.96
N LYS A 444 -4.53 -25.14 -14.64
CA LYS A 444 -5.73 -25.74 -14.03
C LYS A 444 -7.04 -25.09 -14.49
N LEU A 445 -7.06 -23.75 -14.67
CA LEU A 445 -8.24 -23.04 -15.17
C LEU A 445 -8.63 -23.48 -16.60
N TYR A 446 -7.66 -23.78 -17.46
CA TYR A 446 -7.94 -24.28 -18.81
C TYR A 446 -8.48 -25.70 -18.81
N HIS A 447 -7.94 -26.59 -17.98
CA HIS A 447 -8.43 -27.98 -17.89
C HIS A 447 -9.85 -28.08 -17.31
N LYS A 448 -10.27 -27.17 -16.44
CA LYS A 448 -11.65 -27.15 -15.90
C LYS A 448 -12.72 -26.72 -16.90
N LYS A 449 -12.35 -26.08 -18.00
CA LYS A 449 -13.27 -25.63 -19.07
C LYS A 449 -13.41 -26.65 -20.21
N ILE A 450 -12.56 -27.68 -20.26
CA ILE A 450 -12.57 -28.73 -21.30
C ILE A 450 -13.33 -29.97 -20.78
N LYS A 451 -13.60 -30.07 -19.50
CA LYS A 451 -14.56 -31.01 -18.89
C LYS A 451 -15.89 -30.28 -18.60
#